data_986d0e0cbe1be94424ad8be8d0f4b09c
#
_entry.id   986d0e0cbe1be94424ad8be8d0f4b09c
#
_cell.length_a   1.000
_cell.length_b   1.000
_cell.length_c   1.000
_cell.angle_alpha   90.00
_cell.angle_beta   90.00
_cell.angle_gamma   90.00
#
_symmetry.space_group_name_H-M   'P 1'
#
loop_
_entity.id
_entity.type
_entity.pdbx_description
1 polymer ?
#
loop_
_entity_poly.entity_id
_entity_poly.type
_entity_poly.pdbx_seq_one_letter_code
_entity_poly.pdbx_strand_id
1 'polypeptide(L)'
;MEGFVDVHSHAVPSGDDGARSTEEAVELCGLALAGGTRVLYATPHAHAAWDRYPLTLERERLFGEAFPVVSRVVSGWGLDLRRGFEVFPSVLRDRDPREFLLEGTCAVLLEFPGSWLAVEDDSSLVLEAADRLLAVELVPVIAHPERSLGLQADFGIARALVEQGCLLCPNGDSALGDNGPLAEQAFWRLLDEGLVALVASDGHSRQRPPRLDQAHRLLVERYGEASIEVLFDGSAMPWIR
;
A
#
# COMPACT_ATOMS: atom_id res chain seq x y z
N MET A 1 19.33 0.08 9.86
CA MET A 1 17.84 0.23 9.82
C MET A 1 17.22 -0.30 11.09
N GLU A 2 16.34 0.43 11.77
CA GLU A 2 15.65 -0.03 13.00
C GLU A 2 14.49 -1.01 12.73
N GLY A 3 14.19 -1.30 11.47
CA GLY A 3 13.14 -2.18 10.97
C GLY A 3 12.37 -1.56 9.82
N PHE A 4 11.52 -2.36 9.16
CA PHE A 4 10.73 -1.91 8.00
C PHE A 4 9.48 -1.14 8.43
N VAL A 5 9.11 -0.18 7.59
CA VAL A 5 7.81 0.50 7.58
C VAL A 5 7.02 0.01 6.37
N ASP A 6 5.99 -0.78 6.63
CA ASP A 6 5.11 -1.34 5.61
C ASP A 6 3.80 -0.56 5.58
N VAL A 7 3.59 0.21 4.52
CA VAL A 7 2.47 1.15 4.41
C VAL A 7 1.20 0.55 3.80
N HIS A 8 1.23 -0.74 3.43
CA HIS A 8 0.11 -1.40 2.76
C HIS A 8 -0.04 -2.86 3.16
N SER A 9 -1.12 -3.17 3.88
CA SER A 9 -1.52 -4.54 4.19
C SER A 9 -3.02 -4.66 4.50
N HIS A 10 -3.58 -5.85 4.27
CA HIS A 10 -4.95 -6.21 4.65
C HIS A 10 -4.93 -7.12 5.90
N ALA A 11 -4.06 -6.80 6.84
CA ALA A 11 -3.78 -7.64 8.01
C ALA A 11 -4.83 -7.54 9.12
N VAL A 12 -5.89 -6.71 9.00
CA VAL A 12 -6.94 -6.54 10.01
C VAL A 12 -8.32 -6.78 9.39
N PRO A 13 -9.22 -7.54 10.05
CA PRO A 13 -10.56 -7.81 9.52
C PRO A 13 -11.36 -6.56 9.20
N SER A 14 -11.86 -6.48 7.98
CA SER A 14 -12.66 -5.37 7.46
C SER A 14 -13.79 -5.80 6.52
N GLY A 15 -13.93 -7.11 6.28
CA GLY A 15 -14.87 -7.65 5.30
C GLY A 15 -14.43 -7.50 3.84
N ASP A 16 -13.14 -7.25 3.59
CA ASP A 16 -12.51 -7.39 2.27
C ASP A 16 -11.89 -8.79 2.09
N ASP A 17 -10.86 -8.94 1.27
CA ASP A 17 -10.16 -10.21 1.02
C ASP A 17 -8.93 -10.43 1.90
N GLY A 18 -8.72 -9.57 2.90
CA GLY A 18 -7.68 -9.71 3.90
C GLY A 18 -8.04 -10.68 5.04
N ALA A 19 -7.50 -10.40 6.23
CA ALA A 19 -7.73 -11.18 7.44
C ALA A 19 -9.22 -11.34 7.76
N ARG A 20 -9.64 -12.56 8.11
CA ARG A 20 -11.05 -12.91 8.36
C ARG A 20 -11.45 -12.88 9.82
N SER A 21 -10.44 -12.92 10.70
CA SER A 21 -10.66 -12.89 12.16
C SER A 21 -9.51 -12.16 12.86
N THR A 22 -9.73 -11.79 14.12
CA THR A 22 -8.69 -11.17 14.97
C THR A 22 -7.51 -12.11 15.21
N GLU A 23 -7.75 -13.42 15.28
CA GLU A 23 -6.71 -14.44 15.44
C GLU A 23 -5.82 -14.50 14.20
N GLU A 24 -6.41 -14.52 13.01
CA GLU A 24 -5.65 -14.47 11.74
C GLU A 24 -4.88 -13.14 11.62
N ALA A 25 -5.50 -12.02 11.99
CA ALA A 25 -4.84 -10.72 12.01
C ALA A 25 -3.59 -10.68 12.92
N VAL A 26 -3.72 -11.21 14.13
CA VAL A 26 -2.59 -11.31 15.08
C VAL A 26 -1.47 -12.16 14.50
N GLU A 27 -1.82 -13.27 13.83
CA GLU A 27 -0.83 -14.11 13.16
C GLU A 27 -0.13 -13.40 12.00
N LEU A 28 -0.88 -12.71 11.12
CA LEU A 28 -0.30 -11.94 10.01
C LEU A 28 0.63 -10.84 10.52
N CYS A 29 0.23 -10.10 11.56
CA CYS A 29 1.10 -9.14 12.23
C CYS A 29 2.37 -9.79 12.82
N GLY A 30 2.26 -11.01 13.35
CA GLY A 30 3.41 -11.79 13.82
C GLY A 30 4.37 -12.16 12.68
N LEU A 31 3.84 -12.50 11.49
CA LEU A 31 4.65 -12.76 10.30
C LEU A 31 5.36 -11.48 9.81
N ALA A 32 4.67 -10.34 9.81
CA ALA A 32 5.28 -9.04 9.50
C ALA A 32 6.45 -8.74 10.42
N LEU A 33 6.22 -8.85 11.74
CA LEU A 33 7.24 -8.61 12.76
C LEU A 33 8.45 -9.55 12.60
N ALA A 34 8.20 -10.85 12.36
CA ALA A 34 9.25 -11.84 12.11
C ALA A 34 10.04 -11.54 10.82
N GLY A 35 9.40 -10.92 9.82
CA GLY A 35 10.02 -10.41 8.61
C GLY A 35 10.78 -9.08 8.78
N GLY A 36 10.81 -8.51 10.00
CA GLY A 36 11.56 -7.28 10.30
C GLY A 36 10.73 -6.00 10.29
N THR A 37 9.43 -6.07 10.01
CA THR A 37 8.53 -4.90 10.04
C THR A 37 8.35 -4.41 11.48
N ARG A 38 8.43 -3.10 11.70
CA ARG A 38 8.21 -2.44 13.00
C ARG A 38 7.02 -1.49 12.98
N VAL A 39 6.69 -0.94 11.82
CA VAL A 39 5.47 -0.18 11.58
C VAL A 39 4.71 -0.86 10.46
N LEU A 40 3.46 -1.26 10.73
CA LEU A 40 2.58 -1.91 9.77
C LEU A 40 1.29 -1.11 9.65
N TYR A 41 0.93 -0.71 8.44
CA TYR A 41 -0.37 -0.10 8.20
C TYR A 41 -1.39 -1.17 7.79
N ALA A 42 -2.54 -1.17 8.49
CA ALA A 42 -3.73 -1.90 8.07
C ALA A 42 -4.55 -0.98 7.16
N THR A 43 -4.60 -1.30 5.89
CA THR A 43 -5.18 -0.49 4.82
C THR A 43 -6.24 -1.27 4.04
N PRO A 44 -7.37 -1.63 4.66
CA PRO A 44 -8.42 -2.35 3.96
C PRO A 44 -8.95 -1.53 2.78
N HIS A 45 -9.47 -2.24 1.77
CA HIS A 45 -10.08 -1.61 0.60
C HIS A 45 -11.23 -0.67 0.96
N ALA A 46 -11.20 0.53 0.39
CA ALA A 46 -12.27 1.52 0.40
C ALA A 46 -12.73 1.78 -1.03
N HIS A 47 -13.74 1.05 -1.50
CA HIS A 47 -14.29 1.15 -2.85
C HIS A 47 -15.65 1.86 -2.86
N ALA A 48 -16.09 2.31 -4.03
CA ALA A 48 -17.39 2.89 -4.23
C ALA A 48 -18.52 1.85 -4.12
N ALA A 49 -19.75 2.29 -3.92
CA ALA A 49 -20.92 1.43 -3.65
C ALA A 49 -21.24 0.37 -4.73
N TRP A 50 -20.75 0.55 -5.95
CA TRP A 50 -20.98 -0.35 -7.09
C TRP A 50 -19.83 -1.34 -7.34
N ASP A 51 -18.77 -1.27 -6.53
CA ASP A 51 -17.55 -2.02 -6.73
C ASP A 51 -17.47 -3.28 -5.85
N ARG A 52 -16.36 -4.04 -5.96
CA ARG A 52 -16.15 -5.33 -5.31
C ARG A 52 -16.10 -5.25 -3.77
N TYR A 53 -15.48 -4.20 -3.23
CA TYR A 53 -15.33 -3.98 -1.78
C TYR A 53 -15.86 -2.63 -1.34
N PRO A 54 -17.19 -2.37 -1.49
CA PRO A 54 -17.77 -1.08 -1.16
C PRO A 54 -17.55 -0.74 0.31
N LEU A 55 -17.08 0.46 0.60
CA LEU A 55 -16.94 0.94 1.96
C LEU A 55 -18.31 1.23 2.57
N THR A 56 -18.83 0.27 3.34
CA THR A 56 -20.11 0.37 4.03
C THR A 56 -19.90 0.65 5.51
N LEU A 57 -20.93 1.21 6.17
CA LEU A 57 -20.91 1.42 7.63
C LEU A 57 -20.64 0.12 8.41
N GLU A 58 -21.08 -1.02 7.91
CA GLU A 58 -20.82 -2.33 8.52
C GLU A 58 -19.33 -2.68 8.45
N ARG A 59 -18.67 -2.46 7.30
CA ARG A 59 -17.25 -2.71 7.13
C ARG A 59 -16.40 -1.73 7.95
N GLU A 60 -16.77 -0.44 7.97
CA GLU A 60 -16.11 0.56 8.83
C GLU A 60 -16.22 0.16 10.31
N ARG A 61 -17.39 -0.31 10.75
CA ARG A 61 -17.60 -0.80 12.12
C ARG A 61 -16.75 -2.03 12.39
N LEU A 62 -16.77 -3.04 11.51
CA LEU A 62 -15.98 -4.25 11.66
C LEU A 62 -14.48 -3.94 11.83
N PHE A 63 -13.94 -3.12 10.94
CA PHE A 63 -12.54 -2.67 11.03
C PHE A 63 -12.28 -1.89 12.32
N GLY A 64 -13.18 -0.95 12.66
CA GLY A 64 -13.09 -0.14 13.88
C GLY A 64 -13.13 -0.94 15.18
N GLU A 65 -13.86 -2.06 15.22
CA GLU A 65 -13.92 -2.97 16.37
C GLU A 65 -12.70 -3.91 16.43
N ALA A 66 -12.26 -4.44 15.28
CA ALA A 66 -11.14 -5.39 15.22
C ALA A 66 -9.78 -4.72 15.47
N PHE A 67 -9.56 -3.54 14.89
CA PHE A 67 -8.27 -2.86 14.95
C PHE A 67 -7.72 -2.66 16.36
N PRO A 68 -8.45 -2.08 17.34
CA PRO A 68 -7.93 -1.85 18.69
C PRO A 68 -7.63 -3.14 19.45
N VAL A 69 -8.33 -4.24 19.10
CA VAL A 69 -8.08 -5.55 19.71
C VAL A 69 -6.74 -6.09 19.22
N VAL A 70 -6.52 -6.10 17.90
CA VAL A 70 -5.26 -6.55 17.28
C VAL A 70 -4.09 -5.67 17.72
N SER A 71 -4.23 -4.34 17.60
CA SER A 71 -3.19 -3.37 17.95
C SER A 71 -2.70 -3.53 19.39
N ARG A 72 -3.62 -3.76 20.35
CA ARG A 72 -3.26 -4.00 21.76
C ARG A 72 -2.38 -5.24 21.94
N VAL A 73 -2.66 -6.31 21.20
CA VAL A 73 -1.88 -7.55 21.29
C VAL A 73 -0.50 -7.34 20.70
N VAL A 74 -0.42 -6.80 19.48
CA VAL A 74 0.84 -6.74 18.71
C VAL A 74 1.78 -5.64 19.19
N SER A 75 1.24 -4.57 19.83
CA SER A 75 2.07 -3.55 20.47
C SER A 75 2.92 -4.12 21.61
N GLY A 76 2.41 -5.14 22.32
CA GLY A 76 3.17 -5.88 23.32
C GLY A 76 4.39 -6.65 22.74
N TRP A 77 4.43 -6.83 21.43
CA TRP A 77 5.56 -7.47 20.72
C TRP A 77 6.54 -6.45 20.10
N GLY A 78 6.20 -5.15 20.17
CA GLY A 78 6.98 -4.07 19.57
C GLY A 78 6.63 -3.79 18.11
N LEU A 79 5.46 -4.21 17.64
CA LEU A 79 4.90 -3.81 16.35
C LEU A 79 3.97 -2.60 16.55
N ASP A 80 4.27 -1.50 15.86
CA ASP A 80 3.40 -0.32 15.75
C ASP A 80 2.40 -0.55 14.61
N LEU A 81 1.17 -0.99 14.95
CA LEU A 81 0.09 -1.18 13.99
C LEU A 81 -0.69 0.11 13.84
N ARG A 82 -0.76 0.64 12.63
CA ARG A 82 -1.40 1.91 12.28
C ARG A 82 -2.57 1.73 11.33
N ARG A 83 -3.48 2.71 11.35
CA ARG A 83 -4.67 2.73 10.47
C ARG A 83 -4.38 3.42 9.15
N GLY A 84 -5.07 2.98 8.12
CA GLY A 84 -5.22 3.63 6.85
C GLY A 84 -6.34 2.96 6.05
N PHE A 85 -6.44 3.30 4.79
CA PHE A 85 -7.28 2.64 3.80
C PHE A 85 -6.55 2.61 2.47
N GLU A 86 -6.73 1.54 1.71
CA GLU A 86 -6.42 1.54 0.30
C GLU A 86 -7.63 2.07 -0.45
N VAL A 87 -7.52 3.29 -0.98
CA VAL A 87 -8.66 4.05 -1.51
C VAL A 87 -8.74 3.89 -3.02
N PHE A 88 -9.85 3.35 -3.51
CA PHE A 88 -10.14 3.36 -4.93
C PHE A 88 -10.45 4.80 -5.40
N PRO A 89 -9.89 5.26 -6.52
CA PRO A 89 -9.95 6.68 -6.95
C PRO A 89 -11.34 7.29 -6.94
N SER A 90 -12.38 6.54 -7.34
CA SER A 90 -13.75 7.07 -7.41
C SER A 90 -14.36 7.44 -6.07
N VAL A 91 -13.88 6.88 -4.96
CA VAL A 91 -14.37 7.19 -3.60
C VAL A 91 -14.13 8.65 -3.25
N LEU A 92 -13.01 9.20 -3.71
CA LEU A 92 -12.63 10.60 -3.44
C LEU A 92 -13.52 11.63 -4.15
N ARG A 93 -14.47 11.19 -4.98
CA ARG A 93 -15.47 12.10 -5.59
C ARG A 93 -16.54 12.51 -4.58
N ASP A 94 -16.86 11.63 -3.65
CA ASP A 94 -18.03 11.76 -2.76
C ASP A 94 -17.65 11.83 -1.26
N ARG A 95 -16.39 11.51 -0.89
CA ARG A 95 -15.89 11.47 0.50
C ARG A 95 -14.76 12.49 0.69
N ASP A 96 -14.64 13.02 1.92
CA ASP A 96 -13.48 13.85 2.29
C ASP A 96 -12.20 13.00 2.31
N PRO A 97 -11.17 13.34 1.53
CA PRO A 97 -9.91 12.61 1.51
C PRO A 97 -9.26 12.46 2.90
N ARG A 98 -9.51 13.40 3.83
CA ARG A 98 -8.96 13.37 5.19
C ARG A 98 -9.48 12.20 6.04
N GLU A 99 -10.58 11.57 5.63
CA GLU A 99 -11.10 10.37 6.29
C GLU A 99 -10.19 9.15 6.07
N PHE A 100 -9.29 9.20 5.07
CA PHE A 100 -8.48 8.09 4.60
C PHE A 100 -6.98 8.24 4.84
N LEU A 101 -6.58 9.18 5.69
CA LEU A 101 -5.18 9.39 5.98
C LEU A 101 -4.52 8.12 6.54
N LEU A 102 -3.31 7.85 6.07
CA LEU A 102 -2.40 6.96 6.77
C LEU A 102 -2.04 7.60 8.12
N GLU A 103 -2.37 6.92 9.21
CA GLU A 103 -2.27 7.45 10.58
C GLU A 103 -0.87 8.04 10.86
N GLY A 104 -0.83 9.28 11.35
CA GLY A 104 0.41 10.01 11.65
C GLY A 104 1.07 10.66 10.43
N THR A 105 0.39 10.73 9.28
CA THR A 105 0.90 11.35 8.05
C THR A 105 -0.13 12.28 7.42
N CYS A 106 0.29 13.06 6.41
CA CYS A 106 -0.62 13.75 5.48
C CYS A 106 -0.75 13.00 4.14
N ALA A 107 -0.60 11.68 4.15
CA ALA A 107 -0.69 10.85 2.95
C ALA A 107 -1.98 10.02 2.90
N VAL A 108 -2.43 9.72 1.69
CA VAL A 108 -3.50 8.78 1.38
C VAL A 108 -2.95 7.70 0.45
N LEU A 109 -3.17 6.42 0.78
CA LEU A 109 -2.84 5.30 -0.08
C LEU A 109 -3.92 5.18 -1.16
N LEU A 110 -3.56 5.50 -2.39
CA LEU A 110 -4.44 5.51 -3.55
C LEU A 110 -4.20 4.25 -4.38
N GLU A 111 -5.24 3.44 -4.55
CA GLU A 111 -5.16 2.24 -5.36
C GLU A 111 -4.95 2.59 -6.84
N PHE A 112 -3.91 2.00 -7.46
CA PHE A 112 -3.85 1.97 -8.91
C PHE A 112 -4.61 0.73 -9.37
N PRO A 113 -5.75 0.88 -10.08
CA PRO A 113 -6.55 -0.25 -10.51
C PRO A 113 -5.71 -1.29 -11.27
N GLY A 114 -5.80 -2.54 -10.83
CA GLY A 114 -5.05 -3.63 -11.45
C GLY A 114 -5.75 -4.19 -12.70
N SER A 115 -5.15 -5.22 -13.29
CA SER A 115 -5.63 -5.89 -14.51
C SER A 115 -7.04 -6.48 -14.44
N TRP A 116 -7.67 -6.53 -13.26
CA TRP A 116 -9.04 -7.02 -13.05
C TRP A 116 -10.13 -6.00 -13.47
N LEU A 117 -9.78 -4.71 -13.52
CA LEU A 117 -10.63 -3.70 -14.14
C LEU A 117 -10.32 -3.69 -15.65
N ALA A 118 -11.21 -4.24 -16.45
CA ALA A 118 -11.15 -4.16 -17.91
C ALA A 118 -11.52 -2.74 -18.40
N VAL A 119 -10.95 -1.70 -17.81
CA VAL A 119 -11.13 -0.29 -18.19
C VAL A 119 -9.90 0.09 -18.99
N GLU A 120 -10.12 0.48 -20.24
CA GLU A 120 -9.04 0.84 -21.18
C GLU A 120 -8.17 2.03 -20.73
N ASP A 121 -8.64 2.82 -19.73
CA ASP A 121 -7.91 4.00 -19.21
C ASP A 121 -8.12 4.15 -17.68
N ASP A 122 -7.52 3.26 -16.91
CA ASP A 122 -7.45 3.33 -15.45
C ASP A 122 -6.54 4.48 -14.97
N SER A 123 -5.61 4.92 -15.81
CA SER A 123 -4.63 5.96 -15.49
C SER A 123 -5.28 7.33 -15.30
N SER A 124 -6.31 7.67 -16.07
CA SER A 124 -7.00 8.95 -15.94
C SER A 124 -7.70 9.07 -14.58
N LEU A 125 -8.23 7.97 -14.05
CA LEU A 125 -8.88 7.94 -12.73
C LEU A 125 -7.88 8.22 -11.60
N VAL A 126 -6.69 7.64 -11.71
CA VAL A 126 -5.63 7.83 -10.70
C VAL A 126 -5.08 9.24 -10.76
N LEU A 127 -4.82 9.78 -11.95
CA LEU A 127 -4.35 11.15 -12.14
C LEU A 127 -5.36 12.17 -11.58
N GLU A 128 -6.67 12.02 -11.88
CA GLU A 128 -7.71 12.88 -11.34
C GLU A 128 -7.78 12.83 -9.81
N ALA A 129 -7.67 11.63 -9.23
CA ALA A 129 -7.69 11.45 -7.78
C ALA A 129 -6.44 12.02 -7.11
N ALA A 130 -5.27 11.86 -7.73
CA ALA A 130 -4.02 12.44 -7.25
C ALA A 130 -4.10 13.97 -7.23
N ASP A 131 -4.59 14.60 -8.31
CA ASP A 131 -4.80 16.06 -8.37
C ASP A 131 -5.74 16.55 -7.25
N ARG A 132 -6.80 15.80 -6.93
CA ARG A 132 -7.71 16.14 -5.84
C ARG A 132 -7.04 16.10 -4.47
N LEU A 133 -6.18 15.11 -4.22
CA LEU A 133 -5.41 14.99 -2.98
C LEU A 133 -4.42 16.15 -2.85
N LEU A 134 -3.65 16.41 -3.90
CA LEU A 134 -2.66 17.50 -3.93
C LEU A 134 -3.31 18.88 -3.75
N ALA A 135 -4.50 19.10 -4.33
CA ALA A 135 -5.24 20.35 -4.19
C ALA A 135 -5.66 20.68 -2.74
N VAL A 136 -5.69 19.68 -1.85
CA VAL A 136 -5.97 19.83 -0.41
C VAL A 136 -4.76 19.56 0.48
N GLU A 137 -3.55 19.66 -0.11
CA GLU A 137 -2.25 19.49 0.55
C GLU A 137 -2.04 18.09 1.16
N LEU A 138 -2.64 17.06 0.55
CA LEU A 138 -2.39 15.66 0.89
C LEU A 138 -1.49 15.02 -0.15
N VAL A 139 -0.65 14.08 0.28
CA VAL A 139 0.31 13.39 -0.57
C VAL A 139 -0.27 12.06 -1.02
N PRO A 140 -0.45 11.82 -2.35
CA PRO A 140 -0.84 10.52 -2.85
C PRO A 140 0.30 9.51 -2.74
N VAL A 141 0.07 8.38 -2.07
CA VAL A 141 0.94 7.20 -2.15
C VAL A 141 0.25 6.22 -3.09
N ILE A 142 0.85 5.95 -4.24
CA ILE A 142 0.25 5.12 -5.28
C ILE A 142 0.59 3.65 -5.03
N ALA A 143 -0.43 2.87 -4.68
CA ALA A 143 -0.29 1.45 -4.39
C ALA A 143 -0.09 0.64 -5.68
N HIS A 144 0.84 -0.31 -5.64
CA HIS A 144 1.15 -1.32 -6.68
C HIS A 144 1.01 -0.85 -8.15
N PRO A 145 1.61 0.32 -8.52
CA PRO A 145 1.48 0.86 -9.87
C PRO A 145 2.01 -0.09 -10.95
N GLU A 146 2.95 -0.96 -10.62
CA GLU A 146 3.53 -1.95 -11.52
C GLU A 146 2.53 -3.02 -11.99
N ARG A 147 1.39 -3.16 -11.30
CA ARG A 147 0.32 -4.11 -11.65
C ARG A 147 -0.68 -3.53 -12.64
N SER A 148 -0.64 -2.21 -12.91
CA SER A 148 -1.53 -1.55 -13.86
C SER A 148 -1.12 -1.85 -15.31
N LEU A 149 -2.09 -2.29 -16.12
CA LEU A 149 -1.88 -2.48 -17.55
C LEU A 149 -1.62 -1.16 -18.27
N GLY A 150 -2.27 -0.08 -17.86
CA GLY A 150 -2.06 1.27 -18.40
C GLY A 150 -0.62 1.74 -18.19
N LEU A 151 -0.10 1.61 -16.97
CA LEU A 151 1.27 1.99 -16.65
C LEU A 151 2.29 1.08 -17.35
N GLN A 152 2.03 -0.23 -17.42
CA GLN A 152 2.89 -1.18 -18.16
C GLN A 152 2.98 -0.82 -19.65
N ALA A 153 1.90 -0.32 -20.23
CA ALA A 153 1.85 0.11 -21.62
C ALA A 153 2.55 1.47 -21.85
N ASP A 154 2.40 2.40 -20.88
CA ASP A 154 2.99 3.75 -20.94
C ASP A 154 3.62 4.18 -19.62
N PHE A 155 4.92 4.03 -19.49
CA PHE A 155 5.70 4.49 -18.34
C PHE A 155 5.77 6.03 -18.17
N GLY A 156 5.30 6.79 -19.16
CA GLY A 156 5.11 8.24 -19.03
C GLY A 156 4.17 8.59 -17.89
N ILE A 157 3.18 7.72 -17.62
CA ILE A 157 2.23 7.86 -16.50
C ILE A 157 2.95 7.84 -15.15
N ALA A 158 3.88 6.90 -14.93
CA ALA A 158 4.65 6.82 -13.70
C ALA A 158 5.47 8.09 -13.44
N ARG A 159 6.13 8.60 -14.50
CA ARG A 159 6.91 9.86 -14.42
C ARG A 159 6.02 11.05 -14.12
N ALA A 160 4.86 11.15 -14.79
CA ALA A 160 3.91 12.23 -14.56
C ALA A 160 3.42 12.25 -13.11
N LEU A 161 3.08 11.09 -12.54
CA LEU A 161 2.68 10.99 -11.12
C LEU A 161 3.78 11.47 -10.18
N VAL A 162 5.03 11.05 -10.39
CA VAL A 162 6.16 11.50 -9.56
C VAL A 162 6.42 13.00 -9.72
N GLU A 163 6.36 13.53 -10.94
CA GLU A 163 6.51 14.96 -11.22
C GLU A 163 5.42 15.82 -10.58
N GLN A 164 4.21 15.28 -10.42
CA GLN A 164 3.11 15.90 -9.66
C GLN A 164 3.32 15.90 -8.15
N GLY A 165 4.22 15.06 -7.62
CA GLY A 165 4.50 14.92 -6.19
C GLY A 165 3.89 13.67 -5.55
N CYS A 166 3.45 12.69 -6.34
CA CYS A 166 3.02 11.40 -5.85
C CYS A 166 4.21 10.51 -5.45
N LEU A 167 4.00 9.62 -4.47
CA LEU A 167 4.96 8.62 -4.03
C LEU A 167 4.56 7.26 -4.61
N LEU A 168 5.36 6.66 -5.48
CA LEU A 168 5.08 5.33 -6.01
C LEU A 168 5.51 4.26 -5.02
N CYS A 169 4.59 3.32 -4.74
CA CYS A 169 4.76 2.25 -3.76
C CYS A 169 4.42 0.87 -4.39
N PRO A 170 5.32 0.28 -5.19
CA PRO A 170 5.11 -1.05 -5.73
C PRO A 170 5.18 -2.14 -4.66
N ASN A 171 4.61 -3.31 -4.96
CA ASN A 171 4.61 -4.48 -4.09
C ASN A 171 5.94 -5.24 -4.15
N GLY A 172 6.46 -5.60 -2.96
CA GLY A 172 7.67 -6.44 -2.87
C GLY A 172 7.54 -7.79 -3.56
N ASP A 173 6.33 -8.39 -3.54
CA ASP A 173 6.03 -9.66 -4.21
C ASP A 173 6.17 -9.58 -5.74
N SER A 174 6.02 -8.39 -6.33
CA SER A 174 6.27 -8.18 -7.76
C SER A 174 7.76 -8.36 -8.11
N ALA A 175 8.68 -7.96 -7.22
CA ALA A 175 10.11 -8.21 -7.40
C ALA A 175 10.46 -9.70 -7.40
N LEU A 176 9.64 -10.52 -6.72
CA LEU A 176 9.81 -11.98 -6.62
C LEU A 176 9.11 -12.73 -7.76
N GLY A 177 8.38 -12.02 -8.63
CA GLY A 177 7.64 -12.61 -9.76
C GLY A 177 6.24 -13.12 -9.42
N ASP A 178 5.79 -12.99 -8.16
CA ASP A 178 4.52 -13.55 -7.69
C ASP A 178 3.30 -12.90 -8.35
N ASN A 179 3.43 -11.64 -8.81
CA ASN A 179 2.40 -10.91 -9.55
C ASN A 179 2.50 -11.06 -11.08
N GLY A 180 3.33 -12.00 -11.53
CA GLY A 180 3.52 -12.33 -12.94
C GLY A 180 4.59 -11.48 -13.66
N PRO A 181 5.01 -11.93 -14.85
CA PRO A 181 6.23 -11.40 -15.51
C PRO A 181 6.12 -9.94 -15.94
N LEU A 182 4.93 -9.44 -16.27
CA LEU A 182 4.76 -8.03 -16.66
C LEU A 182 4.88 -7.10 -15.45
N ALA A 183 4.30 -7.48 -14.31
CA ALA A 183 4.43 -6.72 -13.06
C ALA A 183 5.87 -6.75 -12.55
N GLU A 184 6.55 -7.90 -12.63
CA GLU A 184 7.98 -8.03 -12.30
C GLU A 184 8.82 -7.09 -13.16
N GLN A 185 8.65 -7.11 -14.48
CA GLN A 185 9.37 -6.23 -15.40
C GLN A 185 9.11 -4.74 -15.09
N ALA A 186 7.85 -4.40 -14.84
CA ALA A 186 7.46 -3.03 -14.48
C ALA A 186 8.08 -2.60 -13.14
N PHE A 187 8.10 -3.47 -12.13
CA PHE A 187 8.73 -3.21 -10.83
C PHE A 187 10.21 -2.83 -11.00
N TRP A 188 10.98 -3.68 -11.70
CA TRP A 188 12.41 -3.44 -11.93
C TRP A 188 12.65 -2.15 -12.72
N ARG A 189 11.82 -1.86 -13.71
CA ARG A 189 11.93 -0.64 -14.50
C ARG A 189 11.65 0.61 -13.66
N LEU A 190 10.63 0.59 -12.77
CA LEU A 190 10.35 1.70 -11.85
C LEU A 190 11.56 1.99 -10.96
N LEU A 191 12.22 0.94 -10.44
CA LEU A 191 13.44 1.09 -9.65
C LEU A 191 14.62 1.62 -10.46
N ASP A 192 14.88 1.05 -11.63
CA ASP A 192 16.01 1.44 -12.49
C ASP A 192 15.87 2.90 -12.97
N GLU A 193 14.63 3.42 -13.10
CA GLU A 193 14.34 4.81 -13.41
C GLU A 193 14.31 5.74 -12.18
N GLY A 194 14.48 5.21 -10.95
CA GLY A 194 14.49 5.99 -9.70
C GLY A 194 13.13 6.58 -9.33
N LEU A 195 12.03 5.94 -9.74
CA LEU A 195 10.66 6.43 -9.53
C LEU A 195 10.00 5.89 -8.26
N VAL A 196 10.61 4.90 -7.60
CA VAL A 196 10.05 4.25 -6.40
C VAL A 196 10.42 5.04 -5.15
N ALA A 197 9.42 5.38 -4.36
CA ALA A 197 9.59 6.05 -3.07
C ALA A 197 9.54 5.07 -1.88
N LEU A 198 8.71 4.02 -1.99
CA LEU A 198 8.44 3.03 -0.94
C LEU A 198 8.23 1.66 -1.59
N VAL A 199 8.45 0.59 -0.82
CA VAL A 199 8.03 -0.77 -1.17
C VAL A 199 7.13 -1.29 -0.06
N ALA A 200 5.97 -1.85 -0.41
CA ALA A 200 5.03 -2.41 0.54
C ALA A 200 4.76 -3.90 0.29
N SER A 201 4.15 -4.58 1.26
CA SER A 201 3.87 -6.01 1.11
C SER A 201 2.55 -6.30 0.39
N ASP A 202 1.54 -5.46 0.63
CA ASP A 202 0.16 -5.75 0.24
C ASP A 202 -0.30 -7.13 0.74
N GLY A 203 0.10 -7.46 1.99
CA GLY A 203 -0.13 -8.78 2.59
C GLY A 203 -1.59 -8.99 2.99
N HIS A 204 -2.17 -10.15 2.61
CA HIS A 204 -3.59 -10.45 2.80
C HIS A 204 -3.84 -11.70 3.65
N SER A 205 -2.95 -12.68 3.62
CA SER A 205 -3.18 -14.02 4.17
C SER A 205 -1.86 -14.73 4.49
N ARG A 206 -1.96 -15.94 5.05
CA ARG A 206 -0.77 -16.81 5.24
C ARG A 206 -0.05 -17.16 3.93
N GLN A 207 -0.77 -17.26 2.83
CA GLN A 207 -0.22 -17.55 1.51
C GLN A 207 0.42 -16.30 0.86
N ARG A 208 -0.05 -15.13 1.27
CA ARG A 208 0.45 -13.82 0.86
C ARG A 208 0.64 -12.96 2.12
N PRO A 209 1.68 -13.28 2.93
CA PRO A 209 1.89 -12.65 4.22
C PRO A 209 2.44 -11.22 4.07
N PRO A 210 2.19 -10.33 5.05
CA PRO A 210 2.76 -8.98 5.05
C PRO A 210 4.26 -9.02 5.39
N ARG A 211 5.10 -9.41 4.43
CA ARG A 211 6.55 -9.59 4.61
C ARG A 211 7.36 -8.87 3.54
N LEU A 212 8.35 -8.13 3.97
CA LEU A 212 9.25 -7.35 3.10
C LEU A 212 10.66 -7.92 3.02
N ASP A 213 11.03 -8.85 3.91
CA ASP A 213 12.41 -9.34 4.05
C ASP A 213 12.96 -10.05 2.80
N GLN A 214 12.11 -10.70 2.01
CA GLN A 214 12.55 -11.38 0.79
C GLN A 214 12.82 -10.36 -0.33
N ALA A 215 11.88 -9.42 -0.54
CA ALA A 215 12.08 -8.34 -1.50
C ALA A 215 13.29 -7.49 -1.10
N HIS A 216 13.41 -7.11 0.17
CA HIS A 216 14.55 -6.35 0.67
C HIS A 216 15.89 -7.05 0.35
N ARG A 217 16.03 -8.35 0.65
CA ARG A 217 17.25 -9.10 0.32
C ARG A 217 17.57 -9.07 -1.16
N LEU A 218 16.57 -9.29 -2.01
CA LEU A 218 16.75 -9.28 -3.46
C LEU A 218 17.21 -7.89 -3.98
N LEU A 219 16.64 -6.82 -3.42
CA LEU A 219 17.05 -5.46 -3.76
C LEU A 219 18.46 -5.13 -3.25
N VAL A 220 18.81 -5.58 -2.03
CA VAL A 220 20.18 -5.44 -1.50
C VAL A 220 21.20 -6.12 -2.40
N GLU A 221 20.91 -7.34 -2.87
CA GLU A 221 21.79 -8.08 -3.78
C GLU A 221 22.01 -7.33 -5.09
N ARG A 222 20.99 -6.63 -5.59
CA ARG A 222 21.06 -5.94 -6.88
C ARG A 222 21.64 -4.52 -6.81
N TYR A 223 21.29 -3.75 -5.77
CA TYR A 223 21.59 -2.30 -5.69
C TYR A 223 22.48 -1.91 -4.51
N GLY A 224 22.71 -2.82 -3.57
CA GLY A 224 23.39 -2.54 -2.30
C GLY A 224 22.48 -1.91 -1.25
N GLU A 225 22.76 -2.20 0.03
CA GLU A 225 21.91 -1.82 1.17
C GLU A 225 21.69 -0.29 1.27
N ALA A 226 22.75 0.49 1.17
CA ALA A 226 22.66 1.97 1.29
C ALA A 226 21.76 2.63 0.22
N SER A 227 21.61 1.97 -0.94
CA SER A 227 20.79 2.51 -2.05
C SER A 227 19.31 2.25 -1.86
N ILE A 228 18.93 1.22 -1.10
CA ILE A 228 17.54 0.77 -1.00
C ILE A 228 16.92 0.98 0.39
N GLU A 229 17.72 1.33 1.39
CA GLU A 229 17.26 1.52 2.77
C GLU A 229 16.06 2.47 2.86
N VAL A 230 16.11 3.59 2.13
CA VAL A 230 15.06 4.62 2.07
C VAL A 230 13.71 4.09 1.54
N LEU A 231 13.71 2.98 0.82
CA LEU A 231 12.49 2.37 0.27
C LEU A 231 11.72 1.57 1.34
N PHE A 232 12.37 1.24 2.47
CA PHE A 232 11.83 0.36 3.51
C PHE A 232 11.76 1.00 4.90
N ASP A 233 12.44 2.11 5.14
CA ASP A 233 12.56 2.75 6.45
C ASP A 233 11.48 3.79 6.76
N GLY A 234 10.62 4.10 5.77
CA GLY A 234 9.56 5.08 5.87
C GLY A 234 10.04 6.55 5.82
N SER A 235 11.31 6.80 5.51
CA SER A 235 11.87 8.16 5.43
C SER A 235 11.21 9.02 4.33
N ALA A 236 10.67 8.38 3.29
CA ALA A 236 9.92 9.06 2.22
C ALA A 236 8.50 9.50 2.65
N MET A 237 7.98 9.00 3.79
CA MET A 237 6.63 9.32 4.22
C MET A 237 6.52 10.76 4.77
N PRO A 238 5.43 11.48 4.44
CA PRO A 238 5.19 12.83 4.91
C PRO A 238 4.62 12.83 6.35
N TRP A 239 5.47 12.51 7.33
CA TRP A 239 5.09 12.43 8.74
C TRP A 239 4.59 13.77 9.28
N ILE A 240 3.48 13.76 10.04
CA ILE A 240 3.03 14.91 10.81
C ILE A 240 3.96 15.04 12.05
N ARG A 241 4.57 16.20 12.20
CA ARG A 241 5.48 16.54 13.32
C ARG A 241 4.72 17.03 14.54
#